data_84150124d80e1cb3770f4dc3cbfef115
#
_entry.id   84150124d80e1cb3770f4dc3cbfef115
#
_cell.length_a   1.000
_cell.length_b   1.000
_cell.length_c   1.000
_cell.angle_alpha   90.00
_cell.angle_beta   90.00
_cell.angle_gamma   90.00
#
_symmetry.space_group_name_H-M   'P 1'
#
loop_
_entity.id
_entity.type
_entity.pdbx_description
1 polymer ?
#
loop_
_entity_poly.entity_id
_entity_poly.type
_entity_poly.pdbx_seq_one_letter_code
_entity_poly.pdbx_strand_id
1 'polypeptide(L)'
;QTTQNFIGNKNEVVKEIINKIRGGNHVTSQNPEVNYEALEKYGRDLVEEVRQGKMDPVIGRDEEIRNTIRILSRKTKNNPVLIGEPGVGKTAIVEGLAQRIVKKDVPESLLDKTIFELDLSALVAGAKFRGEFEERLKAVLKEVKESDGRIILFIDEIHMLVGAGKTDGAMDAGNMLKPMLARGELHCIGATTLNEYREYIEKDSALERRFQKVGVSEPDVEDTISILRGLKERYEVYHGVRIQDRALVAAAELSDRYITDRFLPDKAIDLVDQACATIRTEMGSNPTELDQVNRRVMQLEIEESALKNESDNASKQRLEELQEELSNEKEKQASLQSRVEQEKEKIAKLQEKRAELDESRKALEDAQTNNNLEKAAELQYGKIPQLEKELKELEDVFQDEQGEDNDRMIREIVSDEEIG
;
A
#
# COMPACT_ATOMS: atom_id res chain seq x y z
N GLN A 1 18.56 -32.34 -45.22
CA GLN A 1 17.19 -32.40 -44.64
C GLN A 1 17.11 -32.13 -43.12
N THR A 2 18.19 -32.36 -42.35
CA THR A 2 18.20 -32.17 -40.89
C THR A 2 18.35 -30.69 -40.44
N THR A 3 19.01 -29.87 -41.24
CA THR A 3 19.23 -28.43 -40.89
C THR A 3 18.03 -27.54 -41.20
N GLN A 4 17.23 -27.89 -42.20
CA GLN A 4 16.01 -27.16 -42.54
C GLN A 4 14.86 -27.39 -41.51
N ASN A 5 14.77 -28.59 -40.92
CA ASN A 5 13.78 -28.86 -39.86
C ASN A 5 14.12 -28.17 -38.53
N PHE A 6 15.40 -27.91 -38.26
CA PHE A 6 15.83 -27.20 -37.03
C PHE A 6 15.58 -25.69 -37.10
N ILE A 7 15.62 -25.11 -38.29
CA ILE A 7 15.33 -23.69 -38.51
C ILE A 7 13.83 -23.45 -38.56
N GLY A 8 13.05 -24.39 -39.14
CA GLY A 8 11.59 -24.32 -39.13
C GLY A 8 10.98 -24.33 -37.73
N ASN A 9 11.50 -25.19 -36.84
CA ASN A 9 11.01 -25.33 -35.47
C ASN A 9 11.35 -24.09 -34.59
N LYS A 10 12.52 -23.45 -34.83
CA LYS A 10 12.85 -22.19 -34.15
C LYS A 10 11.94 -21.03 -34.59
N ASN A 11 11.58 -20.96 -35.85
CA ASN A 11 10.72 -19.92 -36.37
C ASN A 11 9.24 -20.07 -35.89
N GLU A 12 8.79 -21.29 -35.67
CA GLU A 12 7.46 -21.54 -35.08
C GLU A 12 7.43 -21.18 -33.58
N VAL A 13 8.44 -21.58 -32.82
CA VAL A 13 8.58 -21.22 -31.40
C VAL A 13 8.73 -19.71 -31.21
N VAL A 14 9.50 -19.06 -32.08
CA VAL A 14 9.61 -17.58 -32.05
C VAL A 14 8.29 -16.90 -32.42
N LYS A 15 7.53 -17.46 -33.39
CA LYS A 15 6.19 -16.94 -33.72
C LYS A 15 5.19 -17.17 -32.60
N GLU A 16 5.23 -18.31 -31.90
CA GLU A 16 4.39 -18.58 -30.72
C GLU A 16 4.73 -17.64 -29.57
N ILE A 17 6.01 -17.42 -29.30
CA ILE A 17 6.47 -16.46 -28.27
C ILE A 17 6.05 -15.02 -28.63
N ILE A 18 6.23 -14.63 -29.89
CA ILE A 18 5.81 -13.31 -30.39
C ILE A 18 4.29 -13.17 -30.33
N ASN A 19 3.51 -14.22 -30.67
CA ASN A 19 2.05 -14.18 -30.56
C ASN A 19 1.58 -14.15 -29.10
N LYS A 20 2.28 -14.82 -28.20
CA LYS A 20 2.01 -14.81 -26.76
C LYS A 20 2.33 -13.44 -26.12
N ILE A 21 3.44 -12.82 -26.55
CA ILE A 21 3.85 -11.46 -26.15
C ILE A 21 2.89 -10.42 -26.77
N ARG A 22 2.37 -10.66 -27.98
CA ARG A 22 1.47 -9.73 -28.68
C ARG A 22 0.00 -9.80 -28.24
N GLY A 23 -0.39 -10.78 -27.40
CA GLY A 23 -1.75 -10.83 -26.83
C GLY A 23 -2.89 -10.72 -27.86
N GLY A 24 -2.68 -11.19 -29.11
CA GLY A 24 -3.70 -11.08 -30.18
C GLY A 24 -3.75 -9.72 -30.91
N ASN A 25 -2.90 -8.75 -30.56
CA ASN A 25 -2.88 -7.44 -31.22
C ASN A 25 -2.16 -7.47 -32.56
N HIS A 26 -2.84 -7.05 -33.63
CA HIS A 26 -2.23 -6.81 -34.93
C HIS A 26 -1.60 -5.41 -34.98
N VAL A 27 -0.37 -5.34 -35.52
CA VAL A 27 0.33 -4.05 -35.73
C VAL A 27 -0.42 -3.21 -36.77
N THR A 28 -1.08 -2.16 -36.32
CA THR A 28 -1.84 -1.24 -37.17
C THR A 28 -1.30 0.18 -37.18
N SER A 29 -0.27 0.48 -36.38
CA SER A 29 0.32 1.81 -36.23
C SER A 29 1.83 1.84 -36.55
N GLN A 30 2.37 3.04 -36.80
CA GLN A 30 3.80 3.27 -37.03
C GLN A 30 4.67 3.05 -35.78
N ASN A 31 4.08 2.96 -34.57
CA ASN A 31 4.74 2.68 -33.30
C ASN A 31 4.11 1.46 -32.61
N PRO A 32 4.46 0.22 -33.02
CA PRO A 32 3.83 -1.00 -32.52
C PRO A 32 4.12 -1.30 -31.05
N GLU A 33 5.20 -0.77 -30.46
CA GLU A 33 5.57 -0.98 -29.07
C GLU A 33 4.61 -0.30 -28.07
N VAL A 34 3.85 0.71 -28.52
CA VAL A 34 2.91 1.45 -27.66
C VAL A 34 1.61 0.66 -27.40
N ASN A 35 1.31 -0.36 -28.19
CA ASN A 35 0.04 -1.09 -28.16
C ASN A 35 0.10 -2.48 -27.51
N TYR A 36 1.25 -2.88 -26.97
CA TYR A 36 1.39 -4.16 -26.31
C TYR A 36 1.15 -3.99 -24.81
N GLU A 37 0.33 -4.88 -24.22
CA GLU A 37 0.08 -4.95 -22.78
C GLU A 37 -0.47 -3.63 -22.20
N ALA A 38 -1.52 -3.09 -22.84
CA ALA A 38 -2.10 -1.82 -22.43
C ALA A 38 -2.69 -1.88 -21.00
N LEU A 39 -3.31 -2.99 -20.63
CA LEU A 39 -3.83 -3.19 -19.27
C LEU A 39 -2.72 -3.17 -18.22
N GLU A 40 -1.62 -3.87 -18.45
CA GLU A 40 -0.48 -3.90 -17.52
C GLU A 40 0.23 -2.54 -17.43
N LYS A 41 0.21 -1.77 -18.53
CA LYS A 41 0.83 -0.46 -18.58
C LYS A 41 0.00 0.64 -17.91
N TYR A 42 -1.32 0.56 -18.01
CA TYR A 42 -2.24 1.61 -17.57
C TYR A 42 -3.19 1.16 -16.45
N GLY A 43 -2.87 0.07 -15.78
CA GLY A 43 -3.65 -0.43 -14.67
C GLY A 43 -2.88 -1.45 -13.86
N ARG A 44 -3.55 -1.98 -12.84
CA ARG A 44 -3.03 -3.06 -12.00
C ARG A 44 -4.06 -4.17 -11.81
N ASP A 45 -3.61 -5.41 -11.81
CA ASP A 45 -4.47 -6.56 -11.55
C ASP A 45 -4.60 -6.79 -10.04
N LEU A 46 -5.76 -6.43 -9.48
CA LEU A 46 -6.01 -6.55 -8.04
C LEU A 46 -6.06 -8.02 -7.60
N VAL A 47 -6.52 -8.93 -8.45
CA VAL A 47 -6.58 -10.36 -8.12
C VAL A 47 -5.17 -10.96 -8.06
N GLU A 48 -4.30 -10.57 -8.98
CA GLU A 48 -2.90 -11.00 -8.95
C GLU A 48 -2.13 -10.39 -7.77
N GLU A 49 -2.38 -9.13 -7.40
CA GLU A 49 -1.79 -8.52 -6.19
C GLU A 49 -2.20 -9.24 -4.91
N VAL A 50 -3.46 -9.70 -4.82
CA VAL A 50 -3.91 -10.55 -3.70
C VAL A 50 -3.16 -11.87 -3.68
N ARG A 51 -3.00 -12.54 -4.83
CA ARG A 51 -2.24 -13.81 -4.93
C ARG A 51 -0.78 -13.65 -4.51
N GLN A 52 -0.20 -12.48 -4.76
CA GLN A 52 1.17 -12.15 -4.34
C GLN A 52 1.29 -11.68 -2.88
N GLY A 53 0.18 -11.66 -2.12
CA GLY A 53 0.16 -11.20 -0.73
C GLY A 53 0.51 -9.72 -0.54
N LYS A 54 0.38 -8.91 -1.59
CA LYS A 54 0.72 -7.47 -1.56
C LYS A 54 -0.41 -6.59 -1.04
N MET A 55 -1.64 -7.12 -1.00
CA MET A 55 -2.83 -6.37 -0.63
C MET A 55 -3.09 -6.44 0.88
N ASP A 56 -3.50 -5.34 1.46
CA ASP A 56 -3.90 -5.27 2.85
C ASP A 56 -5.23 -5.99 3.12
N PRO A 57 -5.45 -6.56 4.32
CA PRO A 57 -6.71 -7.17 4.66
C PRO A 57 -7.83 -6.13 4.68
N VAL A 58 -8.97 -6.46 4.09
CA VAL A 58 -10.17 -5.62 4.13
C VAL A 58 -11.02 -6.03 5.33
N ILE A 59 -11.25 -5.10 6.23
CA ILE A 59 -12.00 -5.28 7.47
C ILE A 59 -13.34 -4.54 7.37
N GLY A 60 -14.41 -5.21 7.74
CA GLY A 60 -15.76 -4.69 7.55
C GLY A 60 -16.16 -4.70 6.07
N ARG A 61 -17.14 -3.93 5.67
CA ARG A 61 -17.59 -3.79 4.27
C ARG A 61 -18.22 -5.04 3.64
N ASP A 62 -18.56 -6.06 4.43
CA ASP A 62 -19.15 -7.31 3.92
C ASP A 62 -20.46 -7.07 3.20
N GLU A 63 -21.29 -6.14 3.67
CA GLU A 63 -22.57 -5.83 3.04
C GLU A 63 -22.39 -5.16 1.69
N GLU A 64 -21.51 -4.18 1.60
CA GLU A 64 -21.20 -3.46 0.36
C GLU A 64 -20.56 -4.41 -0.67
N ILE A 65 -19.65 -5.30 -0.26
CA ILE A 65 -19.06 -6.32 -1.13
C ILE A 65 -20.13 -7.26 -1.65
N ARG A 66 -21.03 -7.77 -0.78
CA ARG A 66 -22.15 -8.64 -1.20
C ARG A 66 -23.09 -7.92 -2.16
N ASN A 67 -23.39 -6.64 -1.92
CA ASN A 67 -24.23 -5.85 -2.82
C ASN A 67 -23.56 -5.67 -4.18
N THR A 68 -22.24 -5.42 -4.21
CA THR A 68 -21.45 -5.32 -5.43
C THR A 68 -21.50 -6.65 -6.21
N ILE A 69 -21.28 -7.79 -5.56
CA ILE A 69 -21.41 -9.13 -6.16
C ILE A 69 -22.80 -9.36 -6.73
N ARG A 70 -23.84 -9.00 -5.99
CA ARG A 70 -25.24 -9.14 -6.42
C ARG A 70 -25.53 -8.32 -7.68
N ILE A 71 -24.99 -7.10 -7.77
CA ILE A 71 -25.18 -6.24 -8.93
C ILE A 71 -24.44 -6.80 -10.14
N LEU A 72 -23.19 -7.24 -9.99
CA LEU A 72 -22.40 -7.86 -11.07
C LEU A 72 -23.06 -9.11 -11.63
N SER A 73 -23.86 -9.82 -10.83
CA SER A 73 -24.59 -11.02 -11.24
C SER A 73 -25.95 -10.74 -11.91
N ARG A 74 -26.36 -9.46 -12.06
CA ARG A 74 -27.63 -9.08 -12.69
C ARG A 74 -27.54 -9.17 -14.21
N LYS A 75 -28.71 -9.35 -14.85
CA LYS A 75 -28.83 -9.32 -16.31
C LYS A 75 -28.75 -7.89 -16.88
N THR A 76 -29.24 -6.89 -16.13
CA THR A 76 -29.31 -5.50 -16.51
C THR A 76 -28.88 -4.62 -15.33
N LYS A 77 -28.39 -3.39 -15.58
CA LYS A 77 -27.80 -2.52 -14.54
C LYS A 77 -26.77 -3.30 -13.69
N ASN A 78 -25.91 -4.02 -14.39
CA ASN A 78 -24.96 -4.96 -13.79
C ASN A 78 -23.57 -4.36 -13.55
N ASN A 79 -23.44 -3.03 -13.65
CA ASN A 79 -22.22 -2.30 -13.32
C ASN A 79 -22.46 -1.52 -12.01
N PRO A 80 -21.86 -1.93 -10.88
CA PRO A 80 -21.99 -1.19 -9.63
C PRO A 80 -21.22 0.13 -9.68
N VAL A 81 -21.76 1.17 -9.06
CA VAL A 81 -21.05 2.40 -8.75
C VAL A 81 -21.04 2.59 -7.25
N LEU A 82 -19.86 2.59 -6.67
CA LEU A 82 -19.62 2.87 -5.26
C LEU A 82 -19.70 4.38 -5.03
N ILE A 83 -20.65 4.79 -4.22
CA ILE A 83 -20.95 6.21 -3.96
C ILE A 83 -20.68 6.52 -2.51
N GLY A 84 -19.72 7.40 -2.26
CA GLY A 84 -19.34 7.85 -0.93
C GLY A 84 -18.35 8.99 -0.98
N GLU A 85 -18.14 9.64 0.14
CA GLU A 85 -17.18 10.71 0.30
C GLU A 85 -15.73 10.20 0.07
N PRO A 86 -14.77 11.08 -0.21
CA PRO A 86 -13.36 10.69 -0.32
C PRO A 86 -12.86 10.08 1.00
N GLY A 87 -12.05 9.02 0.92
CA GLY A 87 -11.43 8.41 2.11
C GLY A 87 -12.33 7.47 2.93
N VAL A 88 -13.60 7.22 2.53
CA VAL A 88 -14.47 6.28 3.25
C VAL A 88 -14.17 4.80 2.96
N GLY A 89 -13.26 4.48 2.04
CA GLY A 89 -12.85 3.12 1.72
C GLY A 89 -13.59 2.49 0.53
N LYS A 90 -13.94 3.27 -0.50
CA LYS A 90 -14.54 2.73 -1.74
C LYS A 90 -13.65 1.71 -2.42
N THR A 91 -12.36 1.99 -2.56
CA THR A 91 -11.36 1.10 -3.16
C THR A 91 -11.22 -0.20 -2.36
N ALA A 92 -11.26 -0.14 -1.03
CA ALA A 92 -11.20 -1.31 -0.16
C ALA A 92 -12.33 -2.33 -0.44
N ILE A 93 -13.51 -1.88 -0.87
CA ILE A 93 -14.61 -2.78 -1.25
C ILE A 93 -14.23 -3.62 -2.49
N VAL A 94 -13.56 -3.01 -3.46
CA VAL A 94 -13.11 -3.69 -4.67
C VAL A 94 -11.96 -4.63 -4.38
N GLU A 95 -11.04 -4.21 -3.53
CA GLU A 95 -9.95 -5.05 -3.00
C GLU A 95 -10.49 -6.26 -2.23
N GLY A 96 -11.51 -6.05 -1.38
CA GLY A 96 -12.20 -7.13 -0.68
C GLY A 96 -12.91 -8.10 -1.63
N LEU A 97 -13.47 -7.61 -2.73
CA LEU A 97 -14.03 -8.47 -3.79
C LEU A 97 -12.93 -9.30 -4.45
N ALA A 98 -11.77 -8.70 -4.77
CA ALA A 98 -10.62 -9.43 -5.31
C ALA A 98 -10.14 -10.53 -4.36
N GLN A 99 -10.07 -10.24 -3.05
CA GLN A 99 -9.74 -11.25 -2.02
C GLN A 99 -10.74 -12.39 -1.98
N ARG A 100 -12.05 -12.13 -2.11
CA ARG A 100 -13.07 -13.17 -2.18
C ARG A 100 -12.99 -14.01 -3.44
N ILE A 101 -12.62 -13.41 -4.58
CA ILE A 101 -12.39 -14.16 -5.83
C ILE A 101 -11.24 -15.16 -5.64
N VAL A 102 -10.11 -14.73 -5.07
CA VAL A 102 -8.95 -15.60 -4.79
C VAL A 102 -9.31 -16.71 -3.82
N LYS A 103 -10.08 -16.40 -2.75
CA LYS A 103 -10.56 -17.37 -1.75
C LYS A 103 -11.71 -18.26 -2.28
N LYS A 104 -12.16 -18.03 -3.51
CA LYS A 104 -13.33 -18.72 -4.13
C LYS A 104 -14.62 -18.55 -3.33
N ASP A 105 -14.74 -17.45 -2.58
CA ASP A 105 -15.95 -17.07 -1.83
C ASP A 105 -16.83 -16.12 -2.65
N VAL A 106 -17.11 -16.50 -3.87
CA VAL A 106 -17.96 -15.78 -4.83
C VAL A 106 -18.79 -16.76 -5.65
N PRO A 107 -19.92 -16.32 -6.26
CA PRO A 107 -20.68 -17.15 -7.18
C PRO A 107 -19.83 -17.66 -8.36
N GLU A 108 -20.21 -18.80 -8.92
CA GLU A 108 -19.51 -19.45 -10.05
C GLU A 108 -19.23 -18.48 -11.21
N SER A 109 -20.13 -17.55 -11.47
CA SER A 109 -20.01 -16.54 -12.53
C SER A 109 -18.84 -15.56 -12.33
N LEU A 110 -18.26 -15.49 -11.11
CA LEU A 110 -17.16 -14.60 -10.76
C LEU A 110 -15.85 -15.33 -10.45
N LEU A 111 -15.84 -16.67 -10.36
CA LEU A 111 -14.66 -17.45 -9.95
C LEU A 111 -13.44 -17.24 -10.86
N ASP A 112 -13.67 -17.10 -12.18
CA ASP A 112 -12.62 -16.96 -13.19
C ASP A 112 -12.44 -15.51 -13.65
N LYS A 113 -13.00 -14.54 -12.90
CA LYS A 113 -12.85 -13.13 -13.22
C LYS A 113 -11.57 -12.57 -12.59
N THR A 114 -11.00 -11.59 -13.27
CA THR A 114 -10.00 -10.71 -12.69
C THR A 114 -10.52 -9.29 -12.65
N ILE A 115 -9.99 -8.49 -11.71
CA ILE A 115 -10.35 -7.07 -11.54
C ILE A 115 -9.12 -6.24 -11.86
N PHE A 116 -9.24 -5.43 -12.91
CA PHE A 116 -8.21 -4.48 -13.29
C PHE A 116 -8.59 -3.07 -12.85
N GLU A 117 -7.80 -2.46 -12.00
CA GLU A 117 -7.92 -1.04 -11.68
C GLU A 117 -7.25 -0.20 -12.74
N LEU A 118 -8.00 0.72 -13.33
CA LEU A 118 -7.51 1.62 -14.37
C LEU A 118 -6.84 2.84 -13.73
N ASP A 119 -5.57 3.05 -14.02
CA ASP A 119 -4.84 4.26 -13.62
C ASP A 119 -5.07 5.40 -14.63
N LEU A 120 -5.98 6.29 -14.27
CA LEU A 120 -6.29 7.48 -15.10
C LEU A 120 -5.09 8.42 -15.21
N SER A 121 -4.27 8.51 -14.17
CA SER A 121 -3.07 9.35 -14.17
C SER A 121 -2.04 8.83 -15.16
N ALA A 122 -1.82 7.51 -15.21
CA ALA A 122 -0.93 6.89 -16.19
C ALA A 122 -1.42 7.04 -17.63
N LEU A 123 -2.74 7.01 -17.85
CA LEU A 123 -3.33 7.25 -19.18
C LEU A 123 -3.07 8.68 -19.69
N VAL A 124 -3.06 9.66 -18.78
CA VAL A 124 -2.85 11.09 -19.07
C VAL A 124 -1.37 11.45 -19.13
N ALA A 125 -0.55 10.81 -18.30
CA ALA A 125 0.86 11.14 -18.14
C ALA A 125 1.62 11.09 -19.49
N GLY A 126 2.23 12.24 -19.85
CA GLY A 126 3.00 12.37 -21.10
C GLY A 126 2.16 12.40 -22.39
N ALA A 127 0.83 12.36 -22.32
CA ALA A 127 -0.02 12.59 -23.49
C ALA A 127 0.01 14.08 -23.86
N LYS A 128 0.65 14.41 -24.98
CA LYS A 128 0.75 15.80 -25.47
C LYS A 128 -0.52 16.28 -26.13
N PHE A 129 -1.34 15.36 -26.65
CA PHE A 129 -2.56 15.63 -27.36
C PHE A 129 -3.69 14.70 -26.91
N ARG A 130 -4.92 15.18 -27.01
CA ARG A 130 -6.14 14.41 -26.72
C ARG A 130 -6.19 13.04 -27.42
N GLY A 131 -5.70 12.96 -28.65
CA GLY A 131 -5.66 11.72 -29.43
C GLY A 131 -4.84 10.60 -28.80
N GLU A 132 -3.74 10.93 -28.14
CA GLU A 132 -2.89 9.92 -27.48
C GLU A 132 -3.60 9.27 -26.29
N PHE A 133 -4.32 10.04 -25.49
CA PHE A 133 -5.16 9.50 -24.42
C PHE A 133 -6.26 8.57 -24.97
N GLU A 134 -6.95 9.01 -26.01
CA GLU A 134 -8.01 8.23 -26.65
C GLU A 134 -7.47 6.91 -27.22
N GLU A 135 -6.28 6.91 -27.82
CA GLU A 135 -5.63 5.70 -28.34
C GLU A 135 -5.25 4.73 -27.22
N ARG A 136 -4.69 5.25 -26.11
CA ARG A 136 -4.35 4.43 -24.93
C ARG A 136 -5.59 3.78 -24.32
N LEU A 137 -6.65 4.55 -24.12
CA LEU A 137 -7.91 4.04 -23.60
C LEU A 137 -8.55 3.03 -24.56
N LYS A 138 -8.52 3.28 -25.88
CA LYS A 138 -8.98 2.30 -26.88
C LYS A 138 -8.22 0.98 -26.82
N ALA A 139 -6.90 1.03 -26.59
CA ALA A 139 -6.09 -0.17 -26.44
C ALA A 139 -6.51 -0.99 -25.21
N VAL A 140 -6.69 -0.34 -24.04
CA VAL A 140 -7.21 -0.97 -22.83
C VAL A 140 -8.58 -1.58 -23.05
N LEU A 141 -9.53 -0.82 -23.60
CA LEU A 141 -10.89 -1.27 -23.84
C LEU A 141 -10.96 -2.43 -24.85
N LYS A 142 -10.04 -2.47 -25.82
CA LYS A 142 -9.91 -3.58 -26.76
C LYS A 142 -9.50 -4.87 -26.05
N GLU A 143 -8.50 -4.82 -25.18
CA GLU A 143 -8.07 -5.99 -24.39
C GLU A 143 -9.17 -6.48 -23.45
N VAL A 144 -9.89 -5.56 -22.79
CA VAL A 144 -11.06 -5.92 -21.97
C VAL A 144 -12.13 -6.63 -22.78
N LYS A 145 -12.43 -6.13 -23.99
CA LYS A 145 -13.40 -6.78 -24.90
C LYS A 145 -12.94 -8.16 -25.37
N GLU A 146 -11.67 -8.31 -25.74
CA GLU A 146 -11.07 -9.57 -26.18
C GLU A 146 -10.99 -10.62 -25.07
N SER A 147 -11.06 -10.22 -23.80
CA SER A 147 -11.12 -11.11 -22.65
C SER A 147 -12.45 -11.89 -22.52
N ASP A 148 -13.44 -11.57 -23.35
CA ASP A 148 -14.77 -12.19 -23.34
C ASP A 148 -15.43 -12.18 -21.94
N GLY A 149 -15.40 -11.01 -21.32
CA GLY A 149 -16.00 -10.76 -20.01
C GLY A 149 -15.26 -11.33 -18.81
N ARG A 150 -14.03 -11.83 -18.96
CA ARG A 150 -13.20 -12.29 -17.84
C ARG A 150 -12.64 -11.13 -17.02
N ILE A 151 -12.46 -9.95 -17.63
CA ILE A 151 -11.94 -8.75 -16.97
C ILE A 151 -13.10 -7.86 -16.52
N ILE A 152 -13.10 -7.50 -15.25
CA ILE A 152 -13.93 -6.43 -14.67
C ILE A 152 -13.01 -5.22 -14.50
N LEU A 153 -13.35 -4.11 -15.13
CA LEU A 153 -12.57 -2.88 -15.05
C LEU A 153 -13.02 -2.06 -13.84
N PHE A 154 -12.13 -1.81 -12.89
CA PHE A 154 -12.38 -0.87 -11.81
C PHE A 154 -11.92 0.53 -12.22
N ILE A 155 -12.79 1.52 -12.11
CA ILE A 155 -12.52 2.90 -12.47
C ILE A 155 -12.84 3.78 -11.27
N ASP A 156 -11.79 4.18 -10.55
CA ASP A 156 -11.95 5.19 -9.52
C ASP A 156 -12.17 6.56 -10.17
N GLU A 157 -12.91 7.43 -9.49
CA GLU A 157 -13.34 8.72 -10.02
C GLU A 157 -13.93 8.66 -11.43
N ILE A 158 -14.83 7.70 -11.66
CA ILE A 158 -15.42 7.41 -12.99
C ILE A 158 -16.02 8.66 -13.67
N HIS A 159 -16.43 9.65 -12.88
CA HIS A 159 -16.93 10.93 -13.39
C HIS A 159 -15.90 11.67 -14.27
N MET A 160 -14.59 11.47 -14.00
CA MET A 160 -13.51 12.03 -14.83
C MET A 160 -13.55 11.55 -16.28
N LEU A 161 -13.97 10.29 -16.50
CA LEU A 161 -14.07 9.71 -17.84
C LEU A 161 -15.38 10.03 -18.57
N VAL A 162 -16.48 10.16 -17.82
CA VAL A 162 -17.82 10.28 -18.42
C VAL A 162 -18.37 11.69 -18.45
N GLY A 163 -17.81 12.60 -17.66
CA GLY A 163 -18.30 13.97 -17.49
C GLY A 163 -17.45 15.09 -18.11
N ALA A 164 -16.23 14.80 -18.46
CA ALA A 164 -15.24 15.81 -18.84
C ALA A 164 -15.47 16.49 -20.21
N GLY A 165 -16.44 16.03 -21.01
CA GLY A 165 -16.68 16.53 -22.38
C GLY A 165 -17.31 17.90 -22.49
N LYS A 166 -17.62 18.61 -21.40
CA LYS A 166 -18.33 19.89 -21.44
C LYS A 166 -17.44 21.13 -21.30
N THR A 167 -16.20 20.99 -20.96
CA THR A 167 -15.22 22.08 -20.89
C THR A 167 -14.18 21.91 -22.00
N ASP A 168 -13.85 22.99 -22.69
CA ASP A 168 -12.83 23.02 -23.74
C ASP A 168 -11.51 22.45 -23.20
N GLY A 169 -11.08 21.31 -23.77
CA GLY A 169 -9.84 20.59 -23.36
C GLY A 169 -10.00 19.39 -22.44
N ALA A 170 -11.21 19.09 -21.98
CA ALA A 170 -11.45 17.93 -21.13
C ALA A 170 -11.61 16.62 -21.94
N MET A 171 -11.17 15.50 -21.34
CA MET A 171 -11.15 14.17 -21.96
C MET A 171 -12.54 13.55 -21.94
N ASP A 172 -13.19 13.40 -23.10
CA ASP A 172 -14.48 12.73 -23.20
C ASP A 172 -14.31 11.27 -23.63
N ALA A 173 -14.08 10.42 -22.65
CA ALA A 173 -14.06 8.97 -22.85
C ALA A 173 -15.48 8.36 -22.82
N GLY A 174 -16.48 9.13 -22.42
CA GLY A 174 -17.87 8.69 -22.35
C GLY A 174 -18.39 8.11 -23.66
N ASN A 175 -18.02 8.72 -24.78
CA ASN A 175 -18.41 8.24 -26.10
C ASN A 175 -17.80 6.89 -26.49
N MET A 176 -16.69 6.49 -25.87
CA MET A 176 -16.09 5.16 -26.05
C MET A 176 -16.69 4.11 -25.12
N LEU A 177 -16.94 4.48 -23.86
CA LEU A 177 -17.48 3.58 -22.85
C LEU A 177 -18.96 3.27 -23.06
N LYS A 178 -19.79 4.26 -23.39
CA LYS A 178 -21.25 4.10 -23.55
C LYS A 178 -21.66 2.97 -24.50
N PRO A 179 -21.09 2.87 -25.73
CA PRO A 179 -21.45 1.79 -26.64
C PRO A 179 -21.09 0.40 -26.10
N MET A 180 -19.93 0.26 -25.43
CA MET A 180 -19.49 -1.02 -24.87
C MET A 180 -20.34 -1.45 -23.68
N LEU A 181 -20.67 -0.51 -22.79
CA LEU A 181 -21.62 -0.74 -21.70
C LEU A 181 -23.01 -1.11 -22.23
N ALA A 182 -23.46 -0.46 -23.31
CA ALA A 182 -24.76 -0.71 -23.92
C ALA A 182 -24.85 -2.13 -24.52
N ARG A 183 -23.77 -2.63 -25.09
CA ARG A 183 -23.69 -3.97 -25.69
C ARG A 183 -23.33 -5.07 -24.70
N GLY A 184 -22.99 -4.71 -23.44
CA GLY A 184 -22.51 -5.67 -22.44
C GLY A 184 -21.10 -6.20 -22.75
N GLU A 185 -20.32 -5.46 -23.57
CA GLU A 185 -18.93 -5.80 -23.90
C GLU A 185 -17.94 -5.32 -22.81
N LEU A 186 -18.39 -4.45 -21.91
CA LEU A 186 -17.64 -3.92 -20.78
C LEU A 186 -18.41 -4.19 -19.49
N HIS A 187 -17.74 -4.84 -18.55
CA HIS A 187 -18.15 -4.92 -17.16
C HIS A 187 -17.25 -4.03 -16.34
N CYS A 188 -17.82 -3.08 -15.58
CA CYS A 188 -17.04 -2.20 -14.76
C CYS A 188 -17.65 -1.96 -13.38
N ILE A 189 -16.78 -1.63 -12.44
CA ILE A 189 -17.11 -1.09 -11.12
C ILE A 189 -16.63 0.36 -11.15
N GLY A 190 -17.51 1.32 -10.90
CA GLY A 190 -17.14 2.71 -10.76
C GLY A 190 -17.06 3.13 -9.30
N ALA A 191 -16.28 4.15 -8.99
CA ALA A 191 -16.31 4.84 -7.70
C ALA A 191 -16.40 6.35 -7.94
N THR A 192 -17.20 7.06 -7.13
CA THR A 192 -17.37 8.50 -7.22
C THR A 192 -18.10 9.03 -5.97
N THR A 193 -18.23 10.34 -5.86
CA THR A 193 -19.08 10.99 -4.84
C THR A 193 -20.54 11.07 -5.30
N LEU A 194 -21.45 11.34 -4.36
CA LEU A 194 -22.88 11.48 -4.66
C LEU A 194 -23.16 12.68 -5.61
N ASN A 195 -22.45 13.78 -5.39
CA ASN A 195 -22.64 15.01 -6.19
C ASN A 195 -22.19 14.78 -7.65
N GLU A 196 -21.04 14.18 -7.85
CA GLU A 196 -20.49 13.85 -9.17
C GLU A 196 -21.34 12.78 -9.88
N TYR A 197 -21.83 11.78 -9.15
CA TYR A 197 -22.76 10.80 -9.69
C TYR A 197 -24.02 11.47 -10.24
N ARG A 198 -24.64 12.40 -9.48
CA ARG A 198 -25.83 13.12 -9.89
C ARG A 198 -25.57 14.03 -11.09
N GLU A 199 -24.40 14.64 -11.14
CA GLU A 199 -24.04 15.58 -12.20
C GLU A 199 -23.70 14.88 -13.51
N TYR A 200 -22.92 13.81 -13.49
CA TYR A 200 -22.32 13.22 -14.67
C TYR A 200 -22.93 11.88 -15.10
N ILE A 201 -23.48 11.08 -14.20
CA ILE A 201 -24.01 9.75 -14.51
C ILE A 201 -25.54 9.74 -14.53
N GLU A 202 -26.18 10.27 -13.51
CA GLU A 202 -27.65 10.23 -13.36
C GLU A 202 -28.37 11.06 -14.43
N LYS A 203 -27.76 12.16 -14.90
CA LYS A 203 -28.32 12.99 -15.98
C LYS A 203 -28.14 12.36 -17.37
N ASP A 204 -27.28 11.37 -17.51
CA ASP A 204 -27.07 10.67 -18.77
C ASP A 204 -27.89 9.39 -18.80
N SER A 205 -28.97 9.37 -19.58
CA SER A 205 -29.90 8.24 -19.63
C SER A 205 -29.27 6.92 -20.12
N ALA A 206 -28.17 6.99 -20.89
CA ALA A 206 -27.47 5.79 -21.34
C ALA A 206 -26.64 5.16 -20.22
N LEU A 207 -26.00 5.98 -19.38
CA LEU A 207 -25.23 5.53 -18.24
C LEU A 207 -26.16 5.12 -17.07
N GLU A 208 -27.17 5.91 -16.78
CA GLU A 208 -28.13 5.64 -15.69
C GLU A 208 -28.79 4.25 -15.81
N ARG A 209 -29.08 3.81 -17.04
CA ARG A 209 -29.64 2.48 -17.30
C ARG A 209 -28.64 1.32 -17.17
N ARG A 210 -27.37 1.59 -17.04
CA ARG A 210 -26.28 0.59 -16.98
C ARG A 210 -25.64 0.46 -15.62
N PHE A 211 -25.68 1.52 -14.84
CA PHE A 211 -25.11 1.56 -13.50
C PHE A 211 -26.14 1.38 -12.39
N GLN A 212 -25.71 0.75 -11.31
CA GLN A 212 -26.47 0.59 -10.08
C GLN A 212 -25.67 1.15 -8.90
N LYS A 213 -26.28 2.02 -8.13
CA LYS A 213 -25.65 2.64 -6.95
C LYS A 213 -25.44 1.63 -5.83
N VAL A 214 -24.27 1.70 -5.20
CA VAL A 214 -23.93 1.09 -3.91
C VAL A 214 -23.46 2.22 -2.99
N GLY A 215 -24.25 2.54 -1.96
CA GLY A 215 -23.87 3.55 -0.98
C GLY A 215 -22.75 3.04 -0.09
N VAL A 216 -21.72 3.87 0.09
CA VAL A 216 -20.58 3.62 0.98
C VAL A 216 -20.54 4.75 1.99
N SER A 217 -21.05 4.47 3.18
CA SER A 217 -21.02 5.43 4.29
C SER A 217 -19.67 5.46 4.99
N GLU A 218 -19.38 6.56 5.64
CA GLU A 218 -18.28 6.66 6.57
C GLU A 218 -18.48 5.63 7.70
N PRO A 219 -17.46 4.83 8.07
CA PRO A 219 -17.52 3.96 9.23
C PRO A 219 -17.58 4.79 10.51
N ASP A 220 -18.18 4.25 11.56
CA ASP A 220 -18.13 4.86 12.88
C ASP A 220 -16.74 4.66 13.55
N VAL A 221 -16.59 5.21 14.76
CA VAL A 221 -15.32 5.11 15.51
C VAL A 221 -14.99 3.66 15.87
N GLU A 222 -15.99 2.85 16.24
CA GLU A 222 -15.79 1.44 16.65
C GLU A 222 -15.37 0.59 15.44
N ASP A 223 -16.03 0.78 14.31
CA ASP A 223 -15.65 0.14 13.04
C ASP A 223 -14.24 0.57 12.60
N THR A 224 -13.92 1.85 12.74
CA THR A 224 -12.59 2.39 12.42
C THR A 224 -11.51 1.78 13.30
N ILE A 225 -11.73 1.63 14.61
CA ILE A 225 -10.78 0.94 15.51
C ILE A 225 -10.55 -0.51 15.04
N SER A 226 -11.62 -1.19 14.65
CA SER A 226 -11.54 -2.56 14.13
C SER A 226 -10.72 -2.63 12.83
N ILE A 227 -10.89 -1.66 11.93
CA ILE A 227 -10.09 -1.53 10.71
C ILE A 227 -8.61 -1.31 11.06
N LEU A 228 -8.32 -0.36 11.95
CA LEU A 228 -6.94 -0.06 12.37
C LEU A 228 -6.27 -1.27 13.03
N ARG A 229 -6.99 -2.04 13.86
CA ARG A 229 -6.49 -3.30 14.44
C ARG A 229 -6.16 -4.33 13.38
N GLY A 230 -6.98 -4.43 12.33
CA GLY A 230 -6.70 -5.32 11.19
C GLY A 230 -5.48 -4.93 10.37
N LEU A 231 -5.17 -3.64 10.30
CA LEU A 231 -4.01 -3.09 9.57
C LEU A 231 -2.73 -3.04 10.42
N LYS A 232 -2.85 -3.11 11.75
CA LYS A 232 -1.75 -2.91 12.71
C LYS A 232 -0.48 -3.66 12.35
N GLU A 233 -0.55 -4.97 12.14
CA GLU A 233 0.63 -5.80 11.87
C GLU A 233 1.36 -5.38 10.59
N ARG A 234 0.63 -4.97 9.56
CA ARG A 234 1.20 -4.48 8.30
C ARG A 234 1.99 -3.19 8.52
N TYR A 235 1.43 -2.25 9.28
CA TYR A 235 2.11 -1.00 9.61
C TYR A 235 3.31 -1.21 10.52
N GLU A 236 3.21 -2.12 11.51
CA GLU A 236 4.34 -2.50 12.36
C GLU A 236 5.51 -3.08 11.56
N VAL A 237 5.23 -3.97 10.61
CA VAL A 237 6.26 -4.56 9.74
C VAL A 237 6.83 -3.51 8.76
N TYR A 238 5.98 -2.70 8.14
CA TYR A 238 6.42 -1.69 7.17
C TYR A 238 7.32 -0.63 7.79
N HIS A 239 6.92 -0.09 8.94
CA HIS A 239 7.68 0.95 9.65
C HIS A 239 8.74 0.39 10.59
N GLY A 240 8.69 -0.88 10.95
CA GLY A 240 9.59 -1.48 11.92
C GLY A 240 9.39 -0.96 13.34
N VAL A 241 8.15 -0.65 13.71
CA VAL A 241 7.73 -0.11 15.01
C VAL A 241 6.71 -1.02 15.67
N ARG A 242 6.42 -0.80 16.95
CA ARG A 242 5.34 -1.43 17.69
C ARG A 242 4.23 -0.41 17.95
N ILE A 243 2.98 -0.76 17.62
CA ILE A 243 1.83 0.12 17.81
C ILE A 243 1.02 -0.39 19.00
N GLN A 244 0.79 0.46 20.00
CA GLN A 244 -0.08 0.13 21.12
C GLN A 244 -1.54 0.25 20.71
N ASP A 245 -2.42 -0.61 21.28
CA ASP A 245 -3.84 -0.57 20.97
C ASP A 245 -4.47 0.80 21.32
N ARG A 246 -4.04 1.42 22.41
CA ARG A 246 -4.48 2.77 22.80
C ARG A 246 -4.15 3.84 21.76
N ALA A 247 -3.06 3.68 20.99
CA ALA A 247 -2.75 4.58 19.88
C ALA A 247 -3.78 4.46 18.75
N LEU A 248 -4.24 3.25 18.44
CA LEU A 248 -5.28 3.03 17.44
C LEU A 248 -6.62 3.62 17.87
N VAL A 249 -6.98 3.42 19.14
CA VAL A 249 -8.19 4.03 19.72
C VAL A 249 -8.10 5.57 19.68
N ALA A 250 -6.97 6.13 20.12
CA ALA A 250 -6.75 7.58 20.06
C ALA A 250 -6.81 8.13 18.63
N ALA A 251 -6.21 7.43 17.65
CA ALA A 251 -6.26 7.85 16.25
C ALA A 251 -7.69 7.92 15.71
N ALA A 252 -8.53 6.94 16.01
CA ALA A 252 -9.93 6.95 15.61
C ALA A 252 -10.74 8.07 16.31
N GLU A 253 -10.63 8.20 17.64
CA GLU A 253 -11.39 9.17 18.42
C GLU A 253 -10.96 10.62 18.17
N LEU A 254 -9.64 10.87 18.11
CA LEU A 254 -9.11 12.24 17.92
C LEU A 254 -9.33 12.71 16.49
N SER A 255 -9.14 11.83 15.48
CA SER A 255 -9.43 12.21 14.10
C SER A 255 -10.91 12.50 13.89
N ASP A 256 -11.80 11.72 14.48
CA ASP A 256 -13.24 11.97 14.41
C ASP A 256 -13.62 13.33 15.01
N ARG A 257 -13.04 13.65 16.16
CA ARG A 257 -13.37 14.86 16.92
C ARG A 257 -12.76 16.14 16.33
N TYR A 258 -11.51 16.09 15.86
CA TYR A 258 -10.75 17.30 15.53
C TYR A 258 -10.49 17.50 14.04
N ILE A 259 -10.55 16.45 13.22
CA ILE A 259 -10.38 16.53 11.77
C ILE A 259 -11.76 16.47 11.11
N THR A 260 -12.30 17.64 10.78
CA THR A 260 -13.70 17.78 10.30
C THR A 260 -13.80 17.89 8.77
N ASP A 261 -12.70 18.07 8.06
CA ASP A 261 -12.64 18.24 6.61
C ASP A 261 -12.29 16.94 5.86
N ARG A 262 -12.10 15.85 6.61
CA ARG A 262 -11.79 14.50 6.08
C ARG A 262 -12.68 13.46 6.75
N PHE A 263 -12.73 12.26 6.19
CA PHE A 263 -13.60 11.17 6.61
C PHE A 263 -12.83 9.97 7.16
N LEU A 264 -13.48 9.24 8.08
CA LEU A 264 -13.01 7.94 8.53
C LEU A 264 -13.18 6.89 7.42
N PRO A 265 -12.32 5.87 7.33
CA PRO A 265 -11.18 5.59 8.21
C PRO A 265 -9.89 6.32 7.78
N ASP A 266 -9.84 6.96 6.63
CA ASP A 266 -8.64 7.50 6.00
C ASP A 266 -7.88 8.48 6.92
N LYS A 267 -8.58 9.43 7.54
CA LYS A 267 -7.97 10.39 8.48
C LYS A 267 -7.35 9.72 9.71
N ALA A 268 -7.91 8.62 10.20
CA ALA A 268 -7.34 7.88 11.33
C ALA A 268 -6.15 7.03 10.91
N ILE A 269 -6.19 6.42 9.73
CA ILE A 269 -5.08 5.67 9.14
C ILE A 269 -3.87 6.59 8.94
N ASP A 270 -4.08 7.79 8.41
CA ASP A 270 -3.04 8.79 8.23
C ASP A 270 -2.36 9.18 9.55
N LEU A 271 -3.11 9.36 10.64
CA LEU A 271 -2.52 9.66 11.95
C LEU A 271 -1.61 8.53 12.43
N VAL A 272 -2.05 7.27 12.27
CA VAL A 272 -1.23 6.11 12.63
C VAL A 272 0.03 6.03 11.75
N ASP A 273 -0.11 6.22 10.45
CA ASP A 273 1.03 6.21 9.51
C ASP A 273 2.04 7.31 9.84
N GLN A 274 1.55 8.53 10.10
CA GLN A 274 2.37 9.67 10.49
C GLN A 274 3.13 9.41 11.80
N ALA A 275 2.44 8.90 12.82
CA ALA A 275 3.06 8.57 14.10
C ALA A 275 4.12 7.48 13.96
N CYS A 276 3.84 6.42 13.19
CA CYS A 276 4.81 5.37 12.89
C CYS A 276 6.05 5.91 12.15
N ALA A 277 5.84 6.78 11.16
CA ALA A 277 6.94 7.40 10.42
C ALA A 277 7.80 8.31 11.31
N THR A 278 7.19 9.02 12.25
CA THR A 278 7.89 9.86 13.24
C THR A 278 8.79 8.99 14.12
N ILE A 279 8.24 7.96 14.75
CA ILE A 279 9.02 7.03 15.60
C ILE A 279 10.14 6.35 14.80
N ARG A 280 9.87 5.89 13.59
CA ARG A 280 10.91 5.30 12.72
C ARG A 280 12.05 6.28 12.44
N THR A 281 11.74 7.55 12.21
CA THR A 281 12.74 8.60 11.96
C THR A 281 13.57 8.86 13.21
N GLU A 282 12.93 8.91 14.39
CA GLU A 282 13.60 9.04 15.68
C GLU A 282 14.54 7.86 15.96
N MET A 283 14.12 6.63 15.69
CA MET A 283 14.96 5.43 15.82
C MET A 283 16.22 5.47 14.93
N GLY A 284 16.12 6.10 13.76
CA GLY A 284 17.26 6.32 12.87
C GLY A 284 18.22 7.41 13.33
N SER A 285 17.79 8.31 14.19
CA SER A 285 18.54 9.45 14.70
C SER A 285 19.39 9.08 15.90
N ASN A 286 20.39 9.91 16.20
CA ASN A 286 21.09 9.80 17.48
C ASN A 286 20.20 10.34 18.61
N PRO A 287 20.10 9.65 19.74
CA PRO A 287 19.42 10.18 20.92
C PRO A 287 19.96 11.55 21.32
N THR A 288 19.09 12.40 21.85
CA THR A 288 19.43 13.78 22.22
C THR A 288 20.64 13.87 23.16
N GLU A 289 20.74 12.92 24.10
CA GLU A 289 21.88 12.86 25.04
C GLU A 289 23.20 12.59 24.31
N LEU A 290 23.22 11.62 23.39
CA LEU A 290 24.41 11.30 22.61
C LEU A 290 24.79 12.48 21.68
N ASP A 291 23.81 13.15 21.09
CA ASP A 291 24.04 14.32 20.24
C ASP A 291 24.63 15.50 21.02
N GLN A 292 24.17 15.73 22.24
CA GLN A 292 24.74 16.77 23.14
C GLN A 292 26.20 16.47 23.49
N VAL A 293 26.51 15.23 23.87
CA VAL A 293 27.86 14.79 24.17
C VAL A 293 28.75 14.90 22.92
N ASN A 294 28.29 14.51 21.77
CA ASN A 294 29.01 14.62 20.50
C ASN A 294 29.36 16.08 20.18
N ARG A 295 28.41 16.99 20.36
CA ARG A 295 28.66 18.44 20.17
C ARG A 295 29.65 18.98 21.17
N ARG A 296 29.60 18.55 22.44
CA ARG A 296 30.53 18.96 23.45
C ARG A 296 31.94 18.46 23.16
N VAL A 297 32.09 17.19 22.80
CA VAL A 297 33.38 16.62 22.37
C VAL A 297 33.97 17.42 21.21
N MET A 298 33.16 17.70 20.17
CA MET A 298 33.58 18.47 19.01
C MET A 298 34.06 19.88 19.40
N GLN A 299 33.34 20.58 20.30
CA GLN A 299 33.75 21.91 20.79
C GLN A 299 35.07 21.85 21.51
N LEU A 300 35.26 20.86 22.39
CA LEU A 300 36.51 20.70 23.15
C LEU A 300 37.69 20.32 22.23
N GLU A 301 37.47 19.50 21.20
CA GLU A 301 38.49 19.17 20.20
C GLU A 301 38.92 20.38 19.38
N ILE A 302 38.00 21.26 19.02
CA ILE A 302 38.29 22.52 18.34
C ILE A 302 39.13 23.44 19.26
N GLU A 303 38.73 23.58 20.54
CA GLU A 303 39.45 24.38 21.54
C GLU A 303 40.84 23.80 21.78
N GLU A 304 40.99 22.48 21.91
CA GLU A 304 42.27 21.78 22.05
C GLU A 304 43.22 22.10 20.89
N SER A 305 42.69 22.00 19.68
CA SER A 305 43.46 22.28 18.46
C SER A 305 43.97 23.74 18.41
N ALA A 306 43.14 24.66 18.87
CA ALA A 306 43.52 26.06 18.95
C ALA A 306 44.63 26.32 20.02
N LEU A 307 44.44 25.76 21.24
CA LEU A 307 45.37 25.96 22.36
C LEU A 307 46.72 25.25 22.16
N LYS A 308 46.77 24.16 21.41
CA LYS A 308 48.04 23.46 21.07
C LYS A 308 49.05 24.37 20.33
N ASN A 309 48.59 25.41 19.66
CA ASN A 309 49.44 26.33 18.92
C ASN A 309 49.87 27.54 19.74
N GLU A 310 49.38 27.70 20.98
CA GLU A 310 49.72 28.77 21.87
C GLU A 310 50.86 28.39 22.82
N SER A 311 51.71 29.36 23.22
CA SER A 311 52.91 29.10 24.00
C SER A 311 52.89 29.70 25.41
N ASP A 312 51.91 30.54 25.75
CA ASP A 312 51.78 31.19 27.04
C ASP A 312 51.33 30.23 28.16
N ASN A 313 51.62 30.58 29.41
CA ASN A 313 51.35 29.73 30.55
C ASN A 313 49.86 29.51 30.84
N ALA A 314 49.00 30.51 30.55
CA ALA A 314 47.56 30.42 30.77
C ALA A 314 46.94 29.43 29.79
N SER A 315 47.35 29.50 28.52
CA SER A 315 46.89 28.54 27.48
C SER A 315 47.36 27.10 27.78
N LYS A 316 48.53 26.90 28.34
CA LYS A 316 49.01 25.58 28.75
C LYS A 316 48.20 24.99 29.90
N GLN A 317 47.90 25.80 30.91
CA GLN A 317 47.06 25.35 32.03
C GLN A 317 45.65 25.03 31.56
N ARG A 318 45.06 25.89 30.73
CA ARG A 318 43.75 25.63 30.15
C ARG A 318 43.74 24.34 29.28
N LEU A 319 44.83 24.07 28.56
CA LEU A 319 44.97 22.88 27.75
C LEU A 319 44.97 21.61 28.62
N GLU A 320 45.63 21.59 29.76
CA GLU A 320 45.63 20.47 30.71
C GLU A 320 44.22 20.18 31.24
N GLU A 321 43.52 21.23 31.72
CA GLU A 321 42.12 21.12 32.18
C GLU A 321 41.20 20.65 31.09
N LEU A 322 41.35 21.15 29.88
CA LEU A 322 40.54 20.79 28.72
C LEU A 322 40.77 19.36 28.28
N GLN A 323 42.00 18.84 28.36
CA GLN A 323 42.31 17.45 28.02
C GLN A 323 41.67 16.46 29.02
N GLU A 324 41.59 16.81 30.31
CA GLU A 324 40.88 16.04 31.31
C GLU A 324 39.36 16.03 31.02
N GLU A 325 38.78 17.22 30.75
CA GLU A 325 37.37 17.35 30.38
C GLU A 325 37.05 16.57 29.10
N LEU A 326 37.89 16.67 28.06
CA LEU A 326 37.77 15.96 26.82
C LEU A 326 37.82 14.43 27.00
N SER A 327 38.72 13.95 27.84
CA SER A 327 38.83 12.52 28.16
C SER A 327 37.55 12.00 28.82
N ASN A 328 37.00 12.74 29.79
CA ASN A 328 35.76 12.39 30.47
C ASN A 328 34.56 12.41 29.53
N GLU A 329 34.45 13.42 28.67
CA GLU A 329 33.34 13.47 27.68
C GLU A 329 33.48 12.39 26.61
N LYS A 330 34.69 12.02 26.18
CA LYS A 330 34.90 10.87 25.25
C LYS A 330 34.56 9.55 25.89
N GLU A 331 34.80 9.35 27.17
CA GLU A 331 34.38 8.13 27.89
C GLU A 331 32.87 8.04 27.97
N LYS A 332 32.17 9.16 28.28
CA LYS A 332 30.72 9.22 28.25
C LYS A 332 30.16 8.94 26.81
N GLN A 333 30.78 9.58 25.81
CA GLN A 333 30.41 9.34 24.40
C GLN A 333 30.50 7.85 24.03
N ALA A 334 31.61 7.20 24.35
CA ALA A 334 31.83 5.79 24.06
C ALA A 334 30.80 4.88 24.78
N SER A 335 30.50 5.19 26.05
CA SER A 335 29.51 4.46 26.83
C SER A 335 28.10 4.60 26.24
N LEU A 336 27.67 5.84 25.95
CA LEU A 336 26.36 6.12 25.33
C LEU A 336 26.25 5.49 23.94
N GLN A 337 27.29 5.61 23.12
CA GLN A 337 27.33 5.03 21.78
C GLN A 337 27.20 3.51 21.81
N SER A 338 27.93 2.85 22.70
CA SER A 338 27.83 1.39 22.88
C SER A 338 26.42 0.96 23.30
N ARG A 339 25.79 1.73 24.19
CA ARG A 339 24.41 1.48 24.64
C ARG A 339 23.42 1.63 23.48
N VAL A 340 23.52 2.71 22.69
CA VAL A 340 22.69 2.94 21.51
C VAL A 340 22.86 1.83 20.48
N GLU A 341 24.09 1.39 20.22
CA GLU A 341 24.36 0.30 19.28
C GLU A 341 23.73 -1.03 19.77
N GLN A 342 23.82 -1.35 21.05
CA GLN A 342 23.18 -2.54 21.62
C GLN A 342 21.65 -2.47 21.52
N GLU A 343 21.04 -1.32 21.81
CA GLU A 343 19.59 -1.14 21.65
C GLU A 343 19.17 -1.28 20.19
N LYS A 344 19.90 -0.67 19.24
CA LYS A 344 19.65 -0.79 17.80
C LYS A 344 19.75 -2.24 17.32
N GLU A 345 20.74 -3.00 17.79
CA GLU A 345 20.89 -4.41 17.44
C GLU A 345 19.72 -5.27 17.94
N LYS A 346 19.26 -5.03 19.18
CA LYS A 346 18.09 -5.73 19.74
C LYS A 346 16.82 -5.41 18.95
N ILE A 347 16.57 -4.13 18.62
CA ILE A 347 15.45 -3.70 17.82
C ILE A 347 15.50 -4.34 16.41
N ALA A 348 16.67 -4.38 15.78
CA ALA A 348 16.83 -5.02 14.48
C ALA A 348 16.48 -6.52 14.51
N LYS A 349 16.87 -7.25 15.56
CA LYS A 349 16.49 -8.65 15.76
C LYS A 349 14.98 -8.84 15.93
N LEU A 350 14.32 -7.94 16.67
CA LEU A 350 12.86 -7.96 16.81
C LEU A 350 12.17 -7.71 15.47
N GLN A 351 12.63 -6.74 14.70
CA GLN A 351 12.09 -6.43 13.37
C GLN A 351 12.25 -7.60 12.40
N GLU A 352 13.42 -8.25 12.38
CA GLU A 352 13.67 -9.44 11.57
C GLU A 352 12.70 -10.58 11.92
N LYS A 353 12.48 -10.85 13.20
CA LYS A 353 11.53 -11.88 13.63
C LYS A 353 10.08 -11.54 13.31
N ARG A 354 9.67 -10.29 13.42
CA ARG A 354 8.32 -9.83 13.00
C ARG A 354 8.13 -9.99 11.50
N ALA A 355 9.13 -9.65 10.69
CA ALA A 355 9.08 -9.82 9.24
C ALA A 355 9.01 -11.31 8.85
N GLU A 356 9.78 -12.19 9.52
CA GLU A 356 9.73 -13.64 9.29
C GLU A 356 8.37 -14.24 9.64
N LEU A 357 7.74 -13.75 10.72
CA LEU A 357 6.40 -14.15 11.13
C LEU A 357 5.34 -13.73 10.09
N ASP A 358 5.38 -12.48 9.61
CA ASP A 358 4.46 -11.98 8.57
C ASP A 358 4.61 -12.78 7.26
N GLU A 359 5.84 -13.06 6.84
CA GLU A 359 6.11 -13.89 5.66
C GLU A 359 5.56 -15.32 5.83
N SER A 360 5.72 -15.90 7.04
CA SER A 360 5.20 -17.24 7.34
C SER A 360 3.67 -17.26 7.37
N ARG A 361 3.01 -16.21 7.83
CA ARG A 361 1.55 -16.07 7.81
C ARG A 361 1.02 -15.92 6.37
N LYS A 362 1.70 -15.14 5.53
CA LYS A 362 1.37 -15.05 4.08
C LYS A 362 1.54 -16.40 3.40
N ALA A 363 2.64 -17.10 3.66
CA ALA A 363 2.87 -18.43 3.12
C ALA A 363 1.81 -19.47 3.57
N LEU A 364 1.27 -19.32 4.79
CA LEU A 364 0.15 -20.14 5.28
C LEU A 364 -1.13 -19.84 4.49
N GLU A 365 -1.46 -18.59 4.28
CA GLU A 365 -2.64 -18.18 3.51
C GLU A 365 -2.56 -18.69 2.06
N ASP A 366 -1.40 -18.59 1.45
CA ASP A 366 -1.12 -19.14 0.11
C ASP A 366 -1.27 -20.66 0.07
N ALA A 367 -0.72 -21.36 1.07
CA ALA A 367 -0.84 -22.83 1.15
C ALA A 367 -2.28 -23.28 1.33
N GLN A 368 -3.08 -22.55 2.12
CA GLN A 368 -4.52 -22.81 2.29
C GLN A 368 -5.30 -22.57 1.00
N THR A 369 -5.02 -21.46 0.32
CA THR A 369 -5.67 -21.10 -0.95
C THR A 369 -5.38 -22.12 -2.06
N ASN A 370 -4.14 -22.63 -2.10
CA ASN A 370 -3.70 -23.64 -3.07
C ASN A 370 -4.01 -25.08 -2.63
N ASN A 371 -4.78 -25.29 -1.55
CA ASN A 371 -5.09 -26.61 -0.97
C ASN A 371 -3.85 -27.48 -0.64
N ASN A 372 -2.72 -26.85 -0.34
CA ASN A 372 -1.52 -27.56 0.11
C ASN A 372 -1.59 -27.77 1.64
N LEU A 373 -2.38 -28.79 2.04
CA LEU A 373 -2.67 -29.06 3.45
C LEU A 373 -1.42 -29.43 4.27
N GLU A 374 -0.42 -30.07 3.66
CA GLU A 374 0.82 -30.46 4.34
C GLU A 374 1.62 -29.22 4.74
N LYS A 375 1.87 -28.32 3.78
CA LYS A 375 2.57 -27.06 4.04
C LYS A 375 1.79 -26.14 4.98
N ALA A 376 0.48 -26.09 4.84
CA ALA A 376 -0.39 -25.31 5.73
C ALA A 376 -0.30 -25.83 7.18
N ALA A 377 -0.31 -27.15 7.40
CA ALA A 377 -0.18 -27.75 8.72
C ALA A 377 1.21 -27.51 9.33
N GLU A 378 2.27 -27.64 8.55
CA GLU A 378 3.65 -27.35 8.99
C GLU A 378 3.80 -25.90 9.46
N LEU A 379 3.28 -24.95 8.71
CA LEU A 379 3.32 -23.52 9.05
C LEU A 379 2.44 -23.21 10.27
N GLN A 380 1.19 -23.70 10.27
CA GLN A 380 0.20 -23.36 11.30
C GLN A 380 0.51 -23.97 12.67
N TYR A 381 1.01 -25.20 12.71
CA TYR A 381 1.25 -25.92 13.96
C TYR A 381 2.73 -26.04 14.33
N GLY A 382 3.64 -25.73 13.42
CA GLY A 382 5.09 -25.78 13.63
C GLY A 382 5.73 -24.39 13.66
N LYS A 383 5.95 -23.80 12.49
CA LYS A 383 6.79 -22.62 12.33
C LYS A 383 6.21 -21.36 12.99
N ILE A 384 4.92 -21.06 12.76
CA ILE A 384 4.29 -19.83 13.28
C ILE A 384 4.27 -19.80 14.81
N PRO A 385 3.79 -20.85 15.53
CA PRO A 385 3.82 -20.84 16.99
C PRO A 385 5.22 -20.75 17.59
N GLN A 386 6.23 -21.31 16.90
CA GLN A 386 7.62 -21.21 17.33
C GLN A 386 8.12 -19.76 17.21
N LEU A 387 7.86 -19.10 16.06
CA LEU A 387 8.25 -17.71 15.87
C LEU A 387 7.53 -16.77 16.82
N GLU A 388 6.24 -16.98 17.09
CA GLU A 388 5.48 -16.21 18.08
C GLU A 388 6.07 -16.34 19.49
N LYS A 389 6.50 -17.54 19.86
CA LYS A 389 7.17 -17.78 21.14
C LYS A 389 8.53 -17.10 21.21
N GLU A 390 9.36 -17.24 20.17
CA GLU A 390 10.67 -16.59 20.08
C GLU A 390 10.54 -15.07 20.13
N LEU A 391 9.57 -14.51 19.41
CA LEU A 391 9.30 -13.08 19.41
C LEU A 391 8.89 -12.59 20.79
N LYS A 392 7.98 -13.31 21.46
CA LYS A 392 7.55 -12.97 22.81
C LYS A 392 8.70 -13.03 23.81
N GLU A 393 9.54 -14.07 23.75
CA GLU A 393 10.72 -14.19 24.62
C GLU A 393 11.69 -13.02 24.41
N LEU A 394 11.91 -12.58 23.15
CA LEU A 394 12.74 -11.42 22.85
C LEU A 394 12.11 -10.11 23.35
N GLU A 395 10.79 -9.95 23.21
CA GLU A 395 10.06 -8.79 23.72
C GLU A 395 10.09 -8.73 25.26
N ASP A 396 9.90 -9.86 25.93
CA ASP A 396 9.95 -9.95 27.39
C ASP A 396 11.37 -9.60 27.91
N VAL A 397 12.42 -10.18 27.31
CA VAL A 397 13.83 -9.85 27.65
C VAL A 397 14.11 -8.36 27.43
N PHE A 398 13.60 -7.81 26.33
CA PHE A 398 13.77 -6.37 26.01
C PHE A 398 13.01 -5.47 26.98
N GLN A 399 11.90 -5.95 27.58
CA GLN A 399 11.15 -5.23 28.61
C GLN A 399 11.74 -5.40 30.01
N ASP A 400 12.20 -6.58 30.37
CA ASP A 400 12.73 -6.89 31.71
C ASP A 400 14.11 -6.28 32.00
N GLU A 401 14.98 -6.14 30.98
CA GLU A 401 16.30 -5.55 31.13
C GLU A 401 16.27 -4.04 31.41
N GLN A 402 15.14 -3.40 31.29
CA GLN A 402 14.99 -1.95 31.34
C GLN A 402 13.77 -1.58 32.19
N GLY A 403 13.88 -1.67 33.50
CA GLY A 403 12.83 -1.16 34.41
C GLY A 403 12.29 0.18 33.95
N GLU A 404 10.99 0.42 34.11
CA GLU A 404 10.17 1.58 33.75
C GLU A 404 10.61 2.38 32.50
N ASP A 405 9.72 2.62 31.59
CA ASP A 405 9.77 3.25 30.23
C ASP A 405 10.68 4.50 30.07
N ASN A 406 11.23 5.02 31.14
CA ASN A 406 11.95 6.30 31.20
C ASN A 406 13.47 6.19 30.95
N ASP A 407 14.04 4.97 30.80
CA ASP A 407 15.50 4.80 30.66
C ASP A 407 15.94 4.33 29.26
N ARG A 408 15.00 4.24 28.29
CA ARG A 408 15.32 3.89 26.91
C ARG A 408 15.86 5.08 26.13
N MET A 409 16.98 4.87 25.45
CA MET A 409 17.55 5.86 24.53
C MET A 409 16.83 5.88 23.18
N ILE A 410 16.25 4.78 22.76
CA ILE A 410 15.54 4.64 21.47
C ILE A 410 14.09 4.20 21.74
N ARG A 411 13.15 5.00 21.26
CA ARG A 411 11.71 4.66 21.29
C ARG A 411 11.35 3.87 20.05
N GLU A 412 10.71 2.72 20.21
CA GLU A 412 10.16 1.90 19.11
C GLU A 412 8.64 1.78 19.16
N ILE A 413 8.00 2.35 20.18
CA ILE A 413 6.59 2.17 20.51
C ILE A 413 5.83 3.43 20.12
N VAL A 414 4.80 3.27 19.32
CA VAL A 414 3.80 4.30 19.03
C VAL A 414 2.70 4.20 20.08
N SER A 415 2.55 5.25 20.88
CA SER A 415 1.51 5.40 21.90
C SER A 415 0.48 6.45 21.49
N ASP A 416 -0.49 6.71 22.36
CA ASP A 416 -1.47 7.78 22.20
C ASP A 416 -0.84 9.19 22.22
N GLU A 417 0.33 9.35 22.83
CA GLU A 417 1.07 10.62 22.86
C GLU A 417 1.56 11.06 21.47
N GLU A 418 1.97 10.14 20.63
CA GLU A 418 2.43 10.41 19.26
C GLU A 418 1.27 10.69 18.29
N ILE A 419 0.04 10.35 18.69
CA ILE A 419 -1.18 10.60 17.90
C ILE A 419 -1.73 12.01 18.18
N GLY A 420 -1.54 12.56 19.37
CA GLY A 420 -2.06 13.88 19.78
C GLY A 420 -1.21 15.03 19.26
#